data_769733017cf8b3799f08316f06d84961
#
_entry.id   769733017cf8b3799f08316f06d84961
#
_cell.length_a   1.000
_cell.length_b   1.000
_cell.length_c   1.000
_cell.angle_alpha   90.00
_cell.angle_beta   90.00
_cell.angle_gamma   90.00
#
_symmetry.space_group_name_H-M   'P 1'
#
loop_
_entity.id
_entity.type
_entity.pdbx_description
1 polymer ?
#
loop_
_entity_poly.entity_id
_entity_poly.type
_entity_poly.pdbx_seq_one_letter_code
_entity_poly.pdbx_strand_id
1 'polypeptide(L)'
;MATTLGSKKSIRIGVMLEAVQLSDIMGIDLFGNLSREYYNKVKDFDPEFAQWADHPVDTKFYFISSTLEPAEMTPGLKFVPNITYDDCPRDLDLVLIGGPLPSHRPPAADRFMKEAYPKTKVWLTTCIGSPWLASAGVLKGKKCTTNREFLPYVRQVHPDTEWLDQRWVVEEKEYEGEEKGELWTGGGAGAGLSMIITYLNKNFDPGFVQKMALEAIAFEELALNQFYNTSRPTA
;
A
#
# COMPACT_ATOMS: atom_id res chain seq x y z
N MET A 1 -4.09 24.74 -1.59
CA MET A 1 -4.66 23.50 -1.01
C MET A 1 -3.85 22.34 -1.54
N ALA A 2 -3.41 21.41 -0.69
CA ALA A 2 -2.69 20.22 -1.17
C ALA A 2 -3.61 19.41 -2.09
N THR A 3 -3.07 18.97 -3.22
CA THR A 3 -3.83 18.15 -4.19
C THR A 3 -3.98 16.75 -3.61
N THR A 4 -5.19 16.39 -3.16
CA THR A 4 -5.48 15.02 -2.69
C THR A 4 -5.50 14.04 -3.86
N LEU A 5 -5.31 12.75 -3.59
CA LEU A 5 -5.34 11.72 -4.62
C LEU A 5 -6.70 11.69 -5.33
N GLY A 6 -7.80 11.84 -4.59
CA GLY A 6 -9.18 11.87 -5.09
C GLY A 6 -9.52 13.09 -5.97
N SER A 7 -8.70 14.15 -5.94
CA SER A 7 -8.89 15.30 -6.84
C SER A 7 -8.22 15.12 -8.21
N LYS A 8 -7.43 14.07 -8.40
CA LYS A 8 -6.80 13.74 -9.68
C LYS A 8 -7.81 13.08 -10.63
N LYS A 9 -7.70 13.37 -11.92
CA LYS A 9 -8.50 12.68 -12.95
C LYS A 9 -8.06 11.24 -13.16
N SER A 10 -6.76 10.97 -12.98
CA SER A 10 -6.18 9.64 -13.09
C SER A 10 -5.11 9.42 -12.04
N ILE A 11 -4.97 8.16 -11.57
CA ILE A 11 -3.96 7.72 -10.64
C ILE A 11 -3.24 6.47 -11.16
N ARG A 12 -1.94 6.37 -10.88
CA ARG A 12 -1.08 5.26 -11.24
C ARG A 12 -0.57 4.57 -9.98
N ILE A 13 -0.95 3.32 -9.80
CA ILE A 13 -0.65 2.53 -8.59
C ILE A 13 0.25 1.35 -8.97
N GLY A 14 1.44 1.29 -8.41
CA GLY A 14 2.31 0.12 -8.46
C GLY A 14 1.99 -0.85 -7.33
N VAL A 15 1.93 -2.13 -7.62
CA VAL A 15 1.69 -3.17 -6.62
C VAL A 15 2.79 -4.23 -6.74
N MET A 16 3.60 -4.36 -5.69
CA MET A 16 4.64 -5.39 -5.62
C MET A 16 4.04 -6.65 -5.01
N LEU A 17 3.75 -7.63 -5.87
CA LEU A 17 2.94 -8.83 -5.55
C LEU A 17 3.76 -10.12 -5.40
N GLU A 18 5.02 -10.11 -5.85
CA GLU A 18 5.85 -11.31 -5.95
C GLU A 18 6.19 -11.86 -4.57
N ALA A 19 5.89 -13.14 -4.34
CA ALA A 19 6.16 -13.88 -3.10
C ALA A 19 5.48 -13.30 -1.82
N VAL A 20 4.45 -12.48 -1.95
CA VAL A 20 3.73 -11.88 -0.81
C VAL A 20 2.51 -12.70 -0.41
N GLN A 21 1.96 -12.45 0.78
CA GLN A 21 0.66 -12.97 1.18
C GLN A 21 -0.46 -12.19 0.49
N LEU A 22 -1.49 -12.87 0.01
CA LEU A 22 -2.66 -12.23 -0.63
C LEU A 22 -3.31 -11.19 0.28
N SER A 23 -3.45 -11.49 1.58
CA SER A 23 -4.05 -10.58 2.56
C SER A 23 -3.26 -9.27 2.74
N ASP A 24 -1.95 -9.27 2.48
CA ASP A 24 -1.13 -8.06 2.60
C ASP A 24 -1.41 -7.03 1.50
N ILE A 25 -2.05 -7.44 0.41
CA ILE A 25 -2.37 -6.57 -0.73
C ILE A 25 -3.87 -6.38 -0.94
N MET A 26 -4.72 -6.77 0.02
CA MET A 26 -6.18 -6.57 -0.06
C MET A 26 -6.58 -5.11 -0.32
N GLY A 27 -5.70 -4.16 0.01
CA GLY A 27 -5.91 -2.75 -0.32
C GLY A 27 -6.13 -2.45 -1.80
N ILE A 28 -5.72 -3.35 -2.72
CA ILE A 28 -6.00 -3.17 -4.16
C ILE A 28 -7.50 -3.18 -4.46
N ASP A 29 -8.28 -3.97 -3.73
CA ASP A 29 -9.74 -4.00 -3.90
C ASP A 29 -10.36 -2.66 -3.50
N LEU A 30 -9.89 -2.04 -2.40
CA LEU A 30 -10.37 -0.74 -1.97
C LEU A 30 -10.08 0.34 -3.02
N PHE A 31 -8.85 0.41 -3.55
CA PHE A 31 -8.51 1.34 -4.62
C PHE A 31 -9.27 1.01 -5.92
N GLY A 32 -9.41 -0.27 -6.24
CA GLY A 32 -10.14 -0.75 -7.41
C GLY A 32 -11.61 -0.33 -7.37
N ASN A 33 -12.26 -0.46 -6.20
CA ASN A 33 -13.65 -0.11 -6.00
C ASN A 33 -13.93 1.41 -6.13
N LEU A 34 -12.92 2.26 -5.90
CA LEU A 34 -13.01 3.71 -6.14
C LEU A 34 -12.73 4.09 -7.60
N SER A 35 -12.42 3.13 -8.47
CA SER A 35 -12.12 3.39 -9.87
C SER A 35 -13.38 3.66 -10.69
N ARG A 36 -13.21 4.46 -11.75
CA ARG A 36 -14.25 4.70 -12.75
C ARG A 36 -14.69 3.41 -13.45
N GLU A 37 -13.76 2.50 -13.68
CA GLU A 37 -14.07 1.21 -14.27
C GLU A 37 -15.05 0.40 -13.40
N TYR A 38 -14.77 0.31 -12.09
CA TYR A 38 -15.66 -0.42 -11.17
C TYR A 38 -17.00 0.30 -11.00
N TYR A 39 -16.98 1.62 -10.79
CA TYR A 39 -18.20 2.41 -10.71
C TYR A 39 -19.15 2.17 -11.91
N ASN A 40 -18.61 2.16 -13.12
CA ASN A 40 -19.42 1.91 -14.32
C ASN A 40 -20.04 0.50 -14.38
N LYS A 41 -19.45 -0.47 -13.67
CA LYS A 41 -20.01 -1.83 -13.56
C LYS A 41 -21.16 -1.93 -12.56
N VAL A 42 -21.18 -1.07 -11.52
CA VAL A 42 -22.12 -1.19 -10.40
C VAL A 42 -23.14 -0.07 -10.31
N LYS A 43 -22.97 1.04 -10.99
CA LYS A 43 -23.81 2.26 -10.87
C LYS A 43 -25.30 2.05 -11.12
N ASP A 44 -25.65 1.02 -11.91
CA ASP A 44 -27.03 0.75 -12.27
C ASP A 44 -27.71 -0.26 -11.31
N PHE A 45 -26.98 -0.80 -10.31
CA PHE A 45 -27.56 -1.70 -9.32
C PHE A 45 -28.33 -0.98 -8.21
N ASP A 46 -28.00 0.28 -7.94
CA ASP A 46 -28.65 1.08 -6.90
C ASP A 46 -28.72 2.55 -7.35
N PRO A 47 -29.91 3.16 -7.39
CA PRO A 47 -30.07 4.58 -7.74
C PRO A 47 -29.22 5.53 -6.89
N GLU A 48 -28.85 5.15 -5.66
CA GLU A 48 -27.98 5.95 -4.80
C GLU A 48 -26.60 6.19 -5.41
N PHE A 49 -26.12 5.32 -6.30
CA PHE A 49 -24.81 5.54 -6.96
C PHE A 49 -24.78 6.80 -7.83
N ALA A 50 -25.92 7.31 -8.29
CA ALA A 50 -25.97 8.49 -9.14
C ALA A 50 -25.33 9.74 -8.49
N GLN A 51 -25.44 9.88 -7.15
CA GLN A 51 -24.84 11.01 -6.42
C GLN A 51 -23.31 11.01 -6.47
N TRP A 52 -22.69 9.88 -6.79
CA TRP A 52 -21.24 9.69 -6.81
C TRP A 52 -20.62 9.76 -8.21
N ALA A 53 -21.36 10.13 -9.24
CA ALA A 53 -20.95 10.08 -10.65
C ALA A 53 -19.64 10.83 -10.96
N ASP A 54 -19.34 11.90 -10.23
CA ASP A 54 -18.16 12.74 -10.43
C ASP A 54 -16.96 12.37 -9.53
N HIS A 55 -17.10 11.39 -8.62
CA HIS A 55 -16.08 11.01 -7.66
C HIS A 55 -15.09 9.93 -8.15
N PRO A 56 -15.49 8.97 -9.04
CA PRO A 56 -14.59 7.91 -9.47
C PRO A 56 -13.38 8.42 -10.23
N VAL A 57 -12.23 7.80 -9.97
CA VAL A 57 -10.94 8.17 -10.56
C VAL A 57 -10.50 7.12 -11.58
N ASP A 58 -9.91 7.54 -12.71
CA ASP A 58 -9.32 6.62 -13.66
C ASP A 58 -8.07 6.01 -13.03
N THR A 59 -8.11 4.71 -12.71
CA THR A 59 -7.04 4.03 -11.99
C THR A 59 -6.31 3.07 -12.90
N LYS A 60 -4.98 3.22 -12.99
CA LYS A 60 -4.10 2.26 -13.67
C LYS A 60 -3.25 1.51 -12.66
N PHE A 61 -3.43 0.19 -12.62
CA PHE A 61 -2.61 -0.70 -11.81
C PHE A 61 -1.43 -1.24 -12.61
N TYR A 62 -0.25 -1.21 -11.99
CA TYR A 62 0.96 -1.88 -12.41
C TYR A 62 1.24 -3.03 -11.45
N PHE A 63 0.91 -4.26 -11.88
CA PHE A 63 1.19 -5.47 -11.13
C PHE A 63 2.60 -5.93 -11.46
N ILE A 64 3.53 -5.66 -10.54
CA ILE A 64 4.96 -5.67 -10.79
C ILE A 64 5.59 -6.98 -10.32
N SER A 65 6.44 -7.58 -11.15
CA SER A 65 7.24 -8.76 -10.81
C SER A 65 8.62 -8.70 -11.46
N SER A 66 9.48 -9.65 -11.14
CA SER A 66 10.82 -9.78 -11.76
C SER A 66 10.76 -10.10 -13.25
N THR A 67 9.72 -10.81 -13.69
CA THR A 67 9.47 -11.18 -15.09
C THR A 67 7.98 -11.06 -15.41
N LEU A 68 7.58 -11.23 -16.67
CA LEU A 68 6.17 -11.31 -17.08
C LEU A 68 5.59 -12.72 -16.98
N GLU A 69 6.37 -13.72 -16.62
CA GLU A 69 5.87 -15.07 -16.35
C GLU A 69 5.00 -15.08 -15.09
N PRO A 70 4.05 -16.04 -14.98
CA PRO A 70 3.22 -16.15 -13.79
C PRO A 70 4.05 -16.26 -12.52
N ALA A 71 3.91 -15.28 -11.62
CA ALA A 71 4.60 -15.22 -10.35
C ALA A 71 3.75 -15.84 -9.24
N GLU A 72 4.39 -16.43 -8.23
CA GLU A 72 3.73 -17.10 -7.14
C GLU A 72 3.66 -16.21 -5.90
N MET A 73 2.51 -16.23 -5.24
CA MET A 73 2.27 -15.64 -3.92
C MET A 73 2.45 -16.71 -2.83
N THR A 74 2.61 -16.31 -1.58
CA THR A 74 2.88 -17.20 -0.43
C THR A 74 1.98 -18.45 -0.37
N PRO A 75 0.64 -18.40 -0.63
CA PRO A 75 -0.20 -19.59 -0.56
C PRO A 75 -0.19 -20.45 -1.83
N GLY A 76 0.77 -20.25 -2.74
CA GLY A 76 0.82 -20.98 -4.01
C GLY A 76 -0.11 -20.41 -5.09
N LEU A 77 -0.85 -19.34 -4.82
CA LEU A 77 -1.62 -18.64 -5.84
C LEU A 77 -0.68 -17.99 -6.86
N LYS A 78 -0.98 -18.17 -8.14
CA LYS A 78 -0.22 -17.51 -9.22
C LYS A 78 -1.01 -16.34 -9.77
N PHE A 79 -0.32 -15.24 -10.00
CA PHE A 79 -0.84 -14.10 -10.74
C PHE A 79 0.00 -13.85 -11.99
N VAL A 80 -0.60 -13.21 -12.98
CA VAL A 80 0.11 -12.78 -14.19
C VAL A 80 0.45 -11.30 -14.04
N PRO A 81 1.74 -10.94 -13.91
CA PRO A 81 2.15 -9.54 -13.84
C PRO A 81 1.91 -8.84 -15.18
N ASN A 82 1.70 -7.54 -15.15
CA ASN A 82 1.54 -6.75 -16.38
C ASN A 82 2.74 -5.85 -16.68
N ILE A 83 3.75 -5.85 -15.81
CA ILE A 83 4.99 -5.08 -15.99
C ILE A 83 6.13 -5.67 -15.14
N THR A 84 7.37 -5.52 -15.61
CA THR A 84 8.55 -5.88 -14.81
C THR A 84 8.99 -4.73 -13.90
N TYR A 85 9.85 -5.02 -12.88
CA TYR A 85 10.47 -3.96 -12.08
C TYR A 85 11.30 -3.00 -12.94
N ASP A 86 12.00 -3.51 -13.94
CA ASP A 86 12.88 -2.69 -14.79
C ASP A 86 12.09 -1.76 -15.71
N ASP A 87 10.93 -2.18 -16.21
CA ASP A 87 10.08 -1.41 -17.14
C ASP A 87 9.08 -0.50 -16.44
N CYS A 88 8.80 -0.73 -15.15
CA CYS A 88 7.79 0.02 -14.40
C CYS A 88 8.19 1.50 -14.27
N PRO A 89 7.28 2.46 -14.52
CA PRO A 89 7.53 3.87 -14.24
C PRO A 89 7.95 4.11 -12.80
N ARG A 90 8.85 5.07 -12.58
CA ARG A 90 9.35 5.45 -11.25
C ARG A 90 8.51 6.54 -10.60
N ASP A 91 7.80 7.34 -11.39
CA ASP A 91 7.00 8.50 -11.00
C ASP A 91 5.51 8.14 -10.81
N LEU A 92 5.26 7.13 -10.00
CA LEU A 92 3.91 6.68 -9.68
C LEU A 92 3.24 7.62 -8.65
N ASP A 93 1.90 7.57 -8.57
CA ASP A 93 1.18 8.27 -7.50
C ASP A 93 1.32 7.50 -6.19
N LEU A 94 1.29 6.16 -6.26
CA LEU A 94 1.35 5.29 -5.10
C LEU A 94 2.02 3.96 -5.45
N VAL A 95 2.79 3.42 -4.49
CA VAL A 95 3.25 2.02 -4.50
C VAL A 95 2.75 1.30 -3.26
N LEU A 96 2.13 0.14 -3.45
CA LEU A 96 1.75 -0.80 -2.39
C LEU A 96 2.71 -1.99 -2.39
N ILE A 97 3.27 -2.29 -1.22
CA ILE A 97 4.16 -3.43 -0.99
C ILE A 97 3.53 -4.37 0.04
N GLY A 98 3.29 -5.63 -0.34
CA GLY A 98 3.04 -6.72 0.59
C GLY A 98 4.33 -7.28 1.19
N GLY A 99 4.22 -8.24 2.09
CA GLY A 99 5.36 -8.81 2.82
C GLY A 99 5.87 -10.14 2.28
N PRO A 100 6.93 -10.17 1.45
CA PRO A 100 7.62 -11.39 1.10
C PRO A 100 8.58 -11.81 2.21
N LEU A 101 8.89 -13.12 2.30
CA LEU A 101 9.91 -13.60 3.23
C LEU A 101 11.27 -12.92 3.00
N PRO A 102 12.12 -12.79 4.05
CA PRO A 102 13.44 -12.14 3.93
C PRO A 102 14.37 -12.72 2.87
N SER A 103 14.18 -13.99 2.50
CA SER A 103 14.93 -14.66 1.42
C SER A 103 14.58 -14.16 0.02
N HIS A 104 13.43 -13.52 -0.17
CA HIS A 104 13.00 -12.99 -1.45
C HIS A 104 13.47 -11.54 -1.63
N ARG A 105 14.59 -11.35 -2.30
CA ARG A 105 15.21 -10.03 -2.54
C ARG A 105 15.77 -9.97 -3.98
N PRO A 106 14.90 -9.96 -5.01
CA PRO A 106 15.37 -9.87 -6.39
C PRO A 106 16.05 -8.52 -6.64
N PRO A 107 17.23 -8.50 -7.26
CA PRO A 107 17.99 -7.26 -7.50
C PRO A 107 17.21 -6.21 -8.31
N ALA A 108 16.31 -6.62 -9.20
CA ALA A 108 15.47 -5.71 -9.97
C ALA A 108 14.48 -4.95 -9.07
N ALA A 109 13.91 -5.61 -8.05
CA ALA A 109 13.05 -4.94 -7.07
C ALA A 109 13.83 -3.91 -6.23
N ASP A 110 15.06 -4.24 -5.82
CA ASP A 110 15.91 -3.30 -5.08
C ASP A 110 16.24 -2.06 -5.91
N ARG A 111 16.56 -2.22 -7.21
CA ARG A 111 16.76 -1.10 -8.13
C ARG A 111 15.49 -0.25 -8.25
N PHE A 112 14.35 -0.90 -8.52
CA PHE A 112 13.07 -0.22 -8.62
C PHE A 112 12.77 0.61 -7.38
N MET A 113 12.86 0.02 -6.17
CA MET A 113 12.58 0.72 -4.92
C MET A 113 13.51 1.94 -4.74
N LYS A 114 14.81 1.79 -4.97
CA LYS A 114 15.78 2.92 -4.86
C LYS A 114 15.47 4.06 -5.82
N GLU A 115 15.16 3.74 -7.07
CA GLU A 115 14.92 4.73 -8.11
C GLU A 115 13.53 5.37 -8.03
N ALA A 116 12.51 4.59 -7.64
CA ALA A 116 11.13 5.05 -7.54
C ALA A 116 10.82 5.77 -6.21
N TYR A 117 11.56 5.46 -5.13
CA TYR A 117 11.25 6.02 -3.81
C TYR A 117 11.19 7.54 -3.78
N PRO A 118 12.17 8.29 -4.32
CA PRO A 118 12.09 9.76 -4.34
C PRO A 118 11.10 10.31 -5.36
N LYS A 119 10.71 9.54 -6.38
CA LYS A 119 9.85 9.98 -7.49
C LYS A 119 8.38 9.62 -7.32
N THR A 120 8.07 8.64 -6.52
CA THR A 120 6.70 8.23 -6.18
C THR A 120 6.22 8.96 -4.95
N LYS A 121 5.02 9.57 -5.02
CA LYS A 121 4.50 10.42 -3.95
C LYS A 121 4.21 9.64 -2.67
N VAL A 122 3.57 8.45 -2.78
CA VAL A 122 3.11 7.68 -1.62
C VAL A 122 3.63 6.24 -1.68
N TRP A 123 4.12 5.75 -0.54
CA TRP A 123 4.49 4.36 -0.35
C TRP A 123 3.67 3.79 0.81
N LEU A 124 2.92 2.72 0.53
CA LEU A 124 2.16 1.95 1.51
C LEU A 124 2.79 0.58 1.64
N THR A 125 3.19 0.18 2.84
CA THR A 125 3.71 -1.16 3.10
C THR A 125 2.85 -1.88 4.12
N THR A 126 2.63 -3.17 3.93
CA THR A 126 1.92 -4.01 4.88
C THR A 126 2.83 -5.15 5.35
N CYS A 127 2.61 -5.59 6.59
CA CYS A 127 3.31 -6.72 7.17
C CYS A 127 4.84 -6.57 7.08
N ILE A 128 5.55 -7.56 6.52
CA ILE A 128 7.01 -7.51 6.31
C ILE A 128 7.42 -6.85 4.98
N GLY A 129 6.53 -6.06 4.37
CA GLY A 129 6.84 -5.22 3.21
C GLY A 129 7.75 -4.04 3.56
N SER A 130 7.66 -3.49 4.78
CA SER A 130 8.56 -2.42 5.22
C SER A 130 10.01 -2.87 5.39
N PRO A 131 10.35 -4.05 5.94
CA PRO A 131 11.71 -4.60 5.87
C PRO A 131 12.23 -4.82 4.45
N TRP A 132 11.35 -5.18 3.51
CA TRP A 132 11.77 -5.28 2.11
C TRP A 132 12.19 -3.91 1.57
N LEU A 133 11.39 -2.88 1.84
CA LEU A 133 11.73 -1.51 1.47
C LEU A 133 13.00 -1.02 2.20
N ALA A 134 13.19 -1.40 3.49
CA ALA A 134 14.40 -1.10 4.26
C ALA A 134 15.65 -1.74 3.66
N SER A 135 15.55 -2.98 3.11
CA SER A 135 16.68 -3.65 2.46
C SER A 135 17.20 -2.92 1.23
N ALA A 136 16.35 -2.12 0.58
CA ALA A 136 16.78 -1.21 -0.49
C ALA A 136 17.54 0.03 0.04
N GLY A 137 17.64 0.23 1.36
CA GLY A 137 18.39 1.32 1.99
C GLY A 137 17.69 2.67 2.04
N VAL A 138 16.40 2.73 1.67
CA VAL A 138 15.64 4.00 1.57
C VAL A 138 14.93 4.42 2.86
N LEU A 139 14.96 3.58 3.91
CA LEU A 139 14.28 3.87 5.19
C LEU A 139 15.23 4.34 6.30
N LYS A 140 16.48 4.67 5.98
CA LYS A 140 17.44 5.15 6.97
C LYS A 140 16.94 6.42 7.66
N GLY A 141 16.92 6.41 9.00
CA GLY A 141 16.46 7.52 9.83
C GLY A 141 14.95 7.75 9.86
N LYS A 142 14.16 6.87 9.23
CA LYS A 142 12.69 6.95 9.23
C LYS A 142 12.09 6.17 10.40
N LYS A 143 10.94 6.62 10.88
CA LYS A 143 10.09 5.86 11.81
C LYS A 143 9.18 4.94 11.02
N CYS A 144 9.22 3.65 11.33
CA CYS A 144 8.47 2.62 10.62
C CYS A 144 7.89 1.59 11.59
N THR A 145 6.94 0.82 11.09
CA THR A 145 6.54 -0.43 11.75
C THR A 145 6.53 -1.57 10.75
N THR A 146 6.41 -2.77 11.25
CA THR A 146 6.30 -4.01 10.49
C THR A 146 5.40 -5.00 11.23
N ASN A 147 5.24 -6.21 10.71
CA ASN A 147 4.59 -7.27 11.46
C ASN A 147 5.22 -7.36 12.85
N ARG A 148 4.38 -7.32 13.88
CA ARG A 148 4.78 -7.23 15.28
C ARG A 148 5.76 -8.32 15.70
N GLU A 149 5.57 -9.53 15.16
CA GLU A 149 6.47 -10.67 15.44
C GLU A 149 7.87 -10.49 14.82
N PHE A 150 8.00 -9.66 13.79
CA PHE A 150 9.26 -9.35 13.13
C PHE A 150 10.01 -8.16 13.75
N LEU A 151 9.43 -7.41 14.67
CA LEU A 151 10.10 -6.25 15.28
C LEU A 151 11.47 -6.57 15.89
N PRO A 152 11.65 -7.69 16.65
CA PRO A 152 12.97 -8.04 17.18
C PRO A 152 14.00 -8.28 16.06
N TYR A 153 13.59 -8.96 15.00
CA TYR A 153 14.47 -9.27 13.87
C TYR A 153 14.90 -7.99 13.11
N VAL A 154 13.93 -7.13 12.75
CA VAL A 154 14.25 -5.95 11.94
C VAL A 154 15.10 -4.92 12.68
N ARG A 155 14.98 -4.83 14.01
CA ARG A 155 15.84 -3.98 14.85
C ARG A 155 17.30 -4.40 14.79
N GLN A 156 17.57 -5.69 14.57
CA GLN A 156 18.93 -6.22 14.42
C GLN A 156 19.48 -6.00 13.01
N VAL A 157 18.67 -6.26 11.96
CA VAL A 157 19.13 -6.25 10.57
C VAL A 157 19.04 -4.89 9.89
N HIS A 158 18.18 -4.00 10.41
CA HIS A 158 17.99 -2.62 9.92
C HIS A 158 18.05 -1.64 11.08
N PRO A 159 19.20 -1.51 11.79
CA PRO A 159 19.34 -0.66 12.98
C PRO A 159 19.25 0.84 12.67
N ASP A 160 19.44 1.23 11.41
CA ASP A 160 19.34 2.64 10.95
C ASP A 160 17.89 3.12 10.79
N THR A 161 16.90 2.26 10.98
CA THR A 161 15.46 2.58 10.94
C THR A 161 14.88 2.50 12.36
N GLU A 162 14.09 3.49 12.77
CA GLU A 162 13.41 3.49 14.06
C GLU A 162 12.13 2.63 13.98
N TRP A 163 12.16 1.40 14.54
CA TRP A 163 11.05 0.46 14.49
C TRP A 163 10.12 0.59 15.70
N LEU A 164 8.89 1.03 15.45
CA LEU A 164 7.86 1.28 16.46
C LEU A 164 6.87 0.10 16.57
N ASP A 165 6.45 -0.23 17.78
CA ASP A 165 5.38 -1.23 18.04
C ASP A 165 4.00 -0.57 17.93
N GLN A 166 3.58 -0.30 16.70
CA GLN A 166 2.30 0.33 16.36
C GLN A 166 1.61 -0.44 15.24
N ARG A 167 0.31 -0.27 15.12
CA ARG A 167 -0.46 -0.87 14.03
C ARG A 167 -0.04 -0.30 12.67
N TRP A 168 0.20 1.02 12.61
CA TRP A 168 0.85 1.67 11.48
C TRP A 168 1.56 2.94 11.92
N VAL A 169 2.50 3.36 11.11
CA VAL A 169 3.26 4.60 11.26
C VAL A 169 3.19 5.38 9.96
N VAL A 170 3.06 6.69 10.07
CA VAL A 170 3.07 7.64 8.95
C VAL A 170 4.25 8.58 9.10
N GLU A 171 5.09 8.64 8.07
CA GLU A 171 6.26 9.51 8.00
C GLU A 171 6.24 10.37 6.73
N GLU A 172 6.77 11.57 6.82
CA GLU A 172 7.13 12.34 5.63
C GLU A 172 8.37 11.76 4.99
N LYS A 173 8.40 11.75 3.64
CA LYS A 173 9.57 11.33 2.88
C LYS A 173 9.94 12.36 1.83
N GLU A 174 11.18 12.27 1.36
CA GLU A 174 11.65 13.05 0.22
C GLU A 174 10.82 12.68 -1.02
N TYR A 175 10.46 13.71 -1.79
CA TYR A 175 9.72 13.58 -3.02
C TYR A 175 10.20 14.64 -4.02
N GLU A 176 10.50 14.24 -5.25
CA GLU A 176 11.01 15.14 -6.30
C GLU A 176 9.93 16.09 -6.87
N GLY A 177 8.65 15.92 -6.49
CA GLY A 177 7.56 16.80 -6.88
C GLY A 177 7.41 18.02 -5.96
N GLU A 178 6.38 18.83 -6.20
CA GLU A 178 6.17 20.12 -5.51
C GLU A 178 5.77 19.98 -4.03
N GLU A 179 5.26 18.83 -3.60
CA GLU A 179 4.78 18.57 -2.24
C GLU A 179 5.66 17.51 -1.57
N LYS A 180 5.52 17.36 -0.26
CA LYS A 180 6.17 16.25 0.44
C LYS A 180 5.53 14.92 0.10
N GLY A 181 6.34 13.87 0.04
CA GLY A 181 5.86 12.51 -0.09
C GLY A 181 5.46 11.91 1.26
N GLU A 182 4.71 10.82 1.23
CA GLU A 182 4.27 10.10 2.42
C GLU A 182 4.73 8.64 2.38
N LEU A 183 5.20 8.16 3.52
CA LEU A 183 5.49 6.75 3.78
C LEU A 183 4.53 6.26 4.87
N TRP A 184 3.74 5.24 4.57
CA TRP A 184 2.82 4.58 5.49
C TRP A 184 3.25 3.14 5.66
N THR A 185 3.59 2.72 6.87
CA THR A 185 4.00 1.35 7.16
C THR A 185 3.02 0.69 8.11
N GLY A 186 2.47 -0.45 7.72
CA GLY A 186 1.47 -1.20 8.47
C GLY A 186 2.01 -2.51 9.05
N GLY A 187 1.57 -2.83 10.27
CA GLY A 187 2.10 -3.93 11.08
C GLY A 187 1.62 -5.34 10.70
N GLY A 188 0.77 -5.50 9.72
CA GLY A 188 0.25 -6.78 9.25
C GLY A 188 -1.00 -6.57 8.40
N ALA A 189 -1.56 -7.64 7.82
CA ALA A 189 -2.68 -7.55 6.88
C ALA A 189 -3.88 -6.76 7.45
N GLY A 190 -4.34 -7.09 8.66
CA GLY A 190 -5.46 -6.39 9.28
C GLY A 190 -5.14 -4.93 9.64
N ALA A 191 -3.97 -4.67 10.22
CA ALA A 191 -3.51 -3.31 10.50
C ALA A 191 -3.26 -2.52 9.21
N GLY A 192 -2.71 -3.17 8.19
CA GLY A 192 -2.49 -2.59 6.86
C GLY A 192 -3.80 -2.19 6.18
N LEU A 193 -4.85 -3.03 6.27
CA LEU A 193 -6.16 -2.69 5.74
C LEU A 193 -6.74 -1.45 6.44
N SER A 194 -6.71 -1.39 7.78
CA SER A 194 -7.14 -0.22 8.55
C SER A 194 -6.34 1.04 8.18
N MET A 195 -5.02 0.90 7.99
CA MET A 195 -4.14 1.97 7.50
C MET A 195 -4.57 2.49 6.14
N ILE A 196 -4.84 1.60 5.18
CA ILE A 196 -5.25 1.97 3.82
C ILE A 196 -6.61 2.67 3.86
N ILE A 197 -7.57 2.17 4.65
CA ILE A 197 -8.87 2.83 4.83
C ILE A 197 -8.68 4.25 5.39
N THR A 198 -7.81 4.42 6.39
CA THR A 198 -7.48 5.74 6.94
C THR A 198 -6.88 6.66 5.87
N TYR A 199 -5.98 6.12 5.04
CA TYR A 199 -5.41 6.85 3.92
C TYR A 199 -6.48 7.26 2.89
N LEU A 200 -7.40 6.35 2.54
CA LEU A 200 -8.47 6.63 1.58
C LEU A 200 -9.42 7.73 2.09
N ASN A 201 -9.86 7.65 3.35
CA ASN A 201 -10.72 8.66 3.97
C ASN A 201 -10.04 10.06 4.06
N LYS A 202 -8.71 10.10 4.15
CA LYS A 202 -7.93 11.34 4.10
C LYS A 202 -7.87 11.96 2.69
N ASN A 203 -7.90 11.13 1.65
CA ASN A 203 -7.58 11.52 0.27
C ASN A 203 -8.75 11.51 -0.70
N PHE A 204 -9.87 10.86 -0.36
CA PHE A 204 -11.10 10.80 -1.14
C PHE A 204 -12.27 11.30 -0.29
N ASP A 205 -13.42 11.52 -0.91
CA ASP A 205 -14.64 11.81 -0.17
C ASP A 205 -15.01 10.62 0.73
N PRO A 206 -15.17 10.81 2.06
CA PRO A 206 -15.44 9.70 2.98
C PRO A 206 -16.74 8.96 2.71
N GLY A 207 -17.81 9.66 2.24
CA GLY A 207 -19.07 9.02 1.87
C GLY A 207 -18.91 8.14 0.63
N PHE A 208 -18.12 8.59 -0.35
CA PHE A 208 -17.78 7.80 -1.53
C PHE A 208 -16.94 6.58 -1.15
N VAL A 209 -15.94 6.73 -0.27
CA VAL A 209 -15.15 5.61 0.27
C VAL A 209 -16.03 4.61 0.99
N GLN A 210 -16.92 5.08 1.86
CA GLN A 210 -17.87 4.23 2.59
C GLN A 210 -18.73 3.41 1.62
N LYS A 211 -19.38 4.07 0.66
CA LYS A 211 -20.31 3.42 -0.27
C LYS A 211 -19.62 2.47 -1.23
N MET A 212 -18.53 2.91 -1.85
CA MET A 212 -17.90 2.15 -2.95
C MET A 212 -16.87 1.14 -2.49
N ALA A 213 -16.14 1.43 -1.41
CA ALA A 213 -15.03 0.56 -0.98
C ALA A 213 -15.41 -0.30 0.23
N LEU A 214 -15.92 0.31 1.32
CA LEU A 214 -16.13 -0.41 2.57
C LEU A 214 -17.37 -1.29 2.55
N GLU A 215 -18.50 -0.79 2.05
CA GLU A 215 -19.72 -1.60 1.91
C GLU A 215 -19.53 -2.77 0.93
N ALA A 216 -18.75 -2.57 -0.14
CA ALA A 216 -18.49 -3.63 -1.11
C ALA A 216 -17.74 -4.84 -0.51
N ILE A 217 -16.93 -4.64 0.52
CA ILE A 217 -16.21 -5.72 1.23
C ILE A 217 -16.84 -6.04 2.60
N ALA A 218 -18.01 -5.45 2.92
CA ALA A 218 -18.71 -5.57 4.21
C ALA A 218 -17.77 -5.30 5.41
N PHE A 219 -16.90 -4.30 5.29
CA PHE A 219 -15.94 -3.96 6.34
C PHE A 219 -16.62 -3.17 7.45
N GLU A 220 -16.72 -3.77 8.64
CA GLU A 220 -17.15 -3.09 9.86
C GLU A 220 -15.94 -2.61 10.66
N GLU A 221 -15.95 -1.34 11.01
CA GLU A 221 -14.85 -0.67 11.69
C GLU A 221 -14.80 -1.05 13.18
N LEU A 222 -14.03 -2.09 13.54
CA LEU A 222 -13.83 -2.50 14.94
C LEU A 222 -12.64 -1.80 15.61
N ALA A 223 -11.65 -1.29 14.88
CA ALA A 223 -10.51 -0.58 15.45
C ALA A 223 -9.72 0.20 14.38
N LEU A 224 -10.10 1.45 14.10
CA LEU A 224 -9.32 2.38 13.26
C LEU A 224 -8.39 3.26 14.10
N ASN A 225 -7.47 2.67 14.86
CA ASN A 225 -6.42 3.43 15.51
C ASN A 225 -5.05 2.80 15.25
N GLN A 226 -3.99 3.61 15.34
CA GLN A 226 -2.62 3.18 15.03
C GLN A 226 -1.95 2.39 16.15
N PHE A 227 -2.60 2.28 17.34
CA PHE A 227 -2.05 1.61 18.51
C PHE A 227 -2.69 0.24 18.71
N TYR A 228 -1.91 -0.70 19.25
CA TYR A 228 -2.46 -1.98 19.70
C TYR A 228 -3.21 -1.81 21.02
N ASN A 229 -4.32 -2.54 21.19
CA ASN A 229 -5.11 -2.52 22.42
C ASN A 229 -4.44 -3.26 23.59
N THR A 230 -3.38 -4.04 23.31
CA THR A 230 -2.63 -4.80 24.30
C THR A 230 -1.15 -4.49 24.20
N SER A 231 -0.50 -4.20 25.34
CA SER A 231 0.96 -4.13 25.43
C SER A 231 1.57 -5.53 25.27
N ARG A 232 2.68 -5.65 24.57
CA ARG A 232 3.48 -6.87 24.59
C ARG A 232 4.22 -6.95 25.93
N PRO A 233 4.31 -8.15 26.57
CA PRO A 233 5.26 -8.32 27.65
C PRO A 233 6.66 -7.95 27.13
N THR A 234 7.34 -7.08 27.83
CA THR A 234 8.78 -6.81 27.58
C THR A 234 9.52 -8.09 27.91
N ALA A 235 10.17 -8.69 26.91
CA ALA A 235 11.09 -9.80 27.10
C ALA A 235 12.31 -9.35 27.88
#